data_7d270d5727d8936fc7c986652ccf888a
#
_entry.id   7d270d5727d8936fc7c986652ccf888a
#
_cell.length_a   1.000
_cell.length_b   1.000
_cell.length_c   1.000
_cell.angle_alpha   90.00
_cell.angle_beta   90.00
_cell.angle_gamma   90.00
#
_symmetry.space_group_name_H-M   'P 1'
#
loop_
_entity.id
_entity.type
_entity.pdbx_description
1 polymer ?
#
loop_
_entity_poly.entity_id
_entity_poly.type
_entity_poly.pdbx_seq_one_letter_code
_entity_poly.pdbx_strand_id
1 'polypeptide(L)'
;MHRTMVIAVSFLLLFGISVGLAHISHASTSIPLSGYAWSDNIGWISFNCADAGACASSQYGVTMDPVTGALSGYAWSDNIGWISFNTSDVAGCPSGTCAPSIDMSTDMVTGWAKALSADNEGWDGWINLSDMSGTYPYGATFTNDAASGYSWGSDVVGWVSWSGSGYGVTIAPIATPTATLSASPQTIDAQLGQTSFTASLTWSSTNAATCAGGNFSTGGATSGSTSAALSSNTVYTVTCTGSGGSASANALVTINYPAPATTLAAAPPIVNEGDTALLTWNVSNTKADSCSVSRQDGGWSQNFSNASTDGGTITLPPITVPSTFTLTCTGLSGSTVSNQFTINLIPQTREI
;
A
#
# COMPACT_ATOMS: atom_id res chain seq x y z
N MET A 1 -11.60 -19.52 76.49
CA MET A 1 -11.28 -18.35 75.72
C MET A 1 -10.52 -18.82 74.44
N HIS A 2 -11.26 -19.06 73.36
CA HIS A 2 -10.71 -19.46 72.08
C HIS A 2 -10.79 -18.24 71.15
N ARG A 3 -9.65 -17.75 70.71
CA ARG A 3 -9.56 -16.72 69.68
C ARG A 3 -9.45 -17.40 68.31
N THR A 4 -10.48 -17.28 67.52
CA THR A 4 -10.52 -17.74 66.14
C THR A 4 -9.82 -16.70 65.25
N MET A 5 -8.74 -17.11 64.58
CA MET A 5 -7.97 -16.29 63.63
C MET A 5 -8.57 -16.49 62.24
N VAL A 6 -9.18 -15.45 61.69
CA VAL A 6 -9.70 -15.44 60.29
C VAL A 6 -8.58 -15.07 59.37
N ILE A 7 -8.16 -16.02 58.54
CA ILE A 7 -7.19 -15.79 57.44
C ILE A 7 -8.00 -15.38 56.21
N ALA A 8 -7.87 -14.12 55.79
CA ALA A 8 -8.38 -13.62 54.51
C ALA A 8 -7.43 -14.04 53.41
N VAL A 9 -7.87 -14.95 52.54
CA VAL A 9 -7.15 -15.33 51.32
C VAL A 9 -7.61 -14.39 50.20
N SER A 10 -6.74 -13.45 49.82
CA SER A 10 -6.94 -12.61 48.65
C SER A 10 -6.66 -13.40 47.37
N PHE A 11 -7.71 -13.74 46.63
CA PHE A 11 -7.59 -14.30 45.28
C PHE A 11 -7.26 -13.16 44.30
N LEU A 12 -6.03 -13.11 43.86
CA LEU A 12 -5.58 -12.24 42.73
C LEU A 12 -5.97 -12.94 41.43
N LEU A 13 -7.06 -12.49 40.79
CA LEU A 13 -7.46 -12.91 39.45
C LEU A 13 -6.52 -12.24 38.44
N LEU A 14 -5.51 -12.96 37.99
CA LEU A 14 -4.72 -12.61 36.80
C LEU A 14 -5.58 -12.87 35.56
N PHE A 15 -6.16 -11.82 35.00
CA PHE A 15 -6.72 -11.83 33.66
C PHE A 15 -5.55 -11.87 32.67
N GLY A 16 -5.17 -13.06 32.22
CA GLY A 16 -4.29 -13.24 31.08
C GLY A 16 -5.01 -12.83 29.80
N ILE A 17 -4.68 -11.66 29.26
CA ILE A 17 -5.07 -11.30 27.90
C ILE A 17 -4.21 -12.15 26.97
N SER A 18 -4.73 -13.30 26.54
CA SER A 18 -4.18 -14.02 25.40
C SER A 18 -4.47 -13.20 24.14
N VAL A 19 -3.48 -12.45 23.67
CA VAL A 19 -3.49 -11.92 22.31
C VAL A 19 -3.36 -13.13 21.37
N GLY A 20 -4.52 -13.63 20.93
CA GLY A 20 -4.58 -14.61 19.86
C GLY A 20 -3.99 -13.96 18.61
N LEU A 21 -2.78 -14.35 18.22
CA LEU A 21 -2.27 -14.13 16.87
C LEU A 21 -3.22 -14.89 15.95
N ALA A 22 -4.19 -14.19 15.38
CA ALA A 22 -4.95 -14.70 14.26
C ALA A 22 -3.93 -14.95 13.13
N HIS A 23 -3.54 -16.20 12.95
CA HIS A 23 -2.88 -16.63 11.72
C HIS A 23 -3.94 -16.45 10.62
N ILE A 24 -3.83 -15.35 9.87
CA ILE A 24 -4.55 -15.17 8.63
C ILE A 24 -3.92 -16.21 7.69
N SER A 25 -4.52 -17.40 7.62
CA SER A 25 -4.21 -18.34 6.55
C SER A 25 -4.70 -17.66 5.27
N HIS A 26 -3.78 -17.11 4.51
CA HIS A 26 -4.05 -16.74 3.14
C HIS A 26 -4.33 -18.05 2.41
N ALA A 27 -5.58 -18.28 2.04
CA ALA A 27 -5.88 -19.31 1.06
C ALA A 27 -5.22 -18.85 -0.24
N SER A 28 -4.02 -19.39 -0.51
CA SER A 28 -3.41 -19.28 -1.82
C SER A 28 -4.40 -19.93 -2.78
N THR A 29 -4.97 -19.13 -3.69
CA THR A 29 -5.87 -19.65 -4.69
C THR A 29 -5.00 -20.40 -5.67
N SER A 30 -4.95 -21.75 -5.55
CA SER A 30 -4.18 -22.60 -6.46
C SER A 30 -4.65 -22.39 -7.91
N ILE A 31 -3.71 -22.36 -8.83
CA ILE A 31 -3.93 -22.12 -10.25
C ILE A 31 -4.00 -23.46 -10.96
N PRO A 32 -5.10 -23.79 -11.67
CA PRO A 32 -5.21 -25.04 -12.38
C PRO A 32 -4.30 -25.09 -13.60
N LEU A 33 -3.68 -26.26 -13.81
CA LEU A 33 -3.14 -26.65 -15.09
C LEU A 33 -4.29 -27.22 -15.94
N SER A 34 -4.25 -27.02 -17.24
CA SER A 34 -5.27 -27.47 -18.19
C SER A 34 -4.60 -28.00 -19.46
N GLY A 35 -5.33 -28.79 -20.23
CA GLY A 35 -4.87 -29.36 -21.48
C GLY A 35 -4.28 -30.76 -21.33
N TYR A 36 -3.54 -31.18 -22.34
CA TYR A 36 -3.06 -32.54 -22.48
C TYR A 36 -1.56 -32.61 -22.73
N ALA A 37 -0.90 -33.62 -22.13
CA ALA A 37 0.37 -34.12 -22.59
C ALA A 37 0.20 -35.41 -23.34
N TRP A 38 1.22 -35.85 -24.09
CA TRP A 38 1.22 -37.04 -24.89
C TRP A 38 2.43 -37.94 -24.62
N SER A 39 2.21 -39.23 -24.54
CA SER A 39 3.26 -40.23 -24.59
C SER A 39 2.97 -41.28 -25.66
N ASP A 40 3.99 -41.67 -26.40
CA ASP A 40 3.84 -42.72 -27.44
C ASP A 40 3.49 -44.09 -26.83
N ASN A 41 3.80 -44.31 -25.55
CA ASN A 41 3.55 -45.58 -24.87
C ASN A 41 2.15 -45.63 -24.24
N ILE A 42 1.72 -44.56 -23.56
CA ILE A 42 0.51 -44.53 -22.75
C ILE A 42 -0.56 -43.57 -23.27
N GLY A 43 -0.33 -42.90 -24.40
CA GLY A 43 -1.29 -41.98 -25.01
C GLY A 43 -1.49 -40.67 -24.25
N TRP A 44 -2.72 -40.20 -24.25
CA TRP A 44 -3.09 -38.91 -23.67
C TRP A 44 -3.03 -38.92 -22.14
N ILE A 45 -2.53 -37.79 -21.60
CA ILE A 45 -2.54 -37.47 -20.17
C ILE A 45 -3.30 -36.16 -20.01
N SER A 46 -4.48 -36.18 -19.42
CA SER A 46 -5.30 -35.02 -19.13
C SER A 46 -4.91 -34.39 -17.78
N PHE A 47 -4.66 -33.08 -17.77
CA PHE A 47 -4.28 -32.36 -16.57
C PHE A 47 -5.47 -31.80 -15.79
N ASN A 48 -6.67 -31.82 -16.37
CA ASN A 48 -7.88 -31.30 -15.72
C ASN A 48 -9.12 -32.04 -16.21
N CYS A 49 -10.06 -32.30 -15.32
CA CYS A 49 -11.34 -32.95 -15.68
C CYS A 49 -12.15 -32.16 -16.71
N ALA A 50 -11.99 -30.82 -16.77
CA ALA A 50 -12.68 -29.96 -17.72
C ALA A 50 -12.23 -30.25 -19.15
N ASP A 51 -10.95 -30.57 -19.38
CA ASP A 51 -10.39 -30.88 -20.69
C ASP A 51 -10.99 -32.15 -21.26
N ALA A 52 -11.24 -33.13 -20.37
CA ALA A 52 -11.85 -34.41 -20.74
C ALA A 52 -13.39 -34.40 -20.69
N GLY A 53 -14.04 -33.28 -20.32
CA GLY A 53 -15.48 -33.21 -20.10
C GLY A 53 -15.97 -34.09 -18.92
N ALA A 54 -15.08 -34.48 -18.02
CA ALA A 54 -15.31 -35.51 -17.01
C ALA A 54 -15.67 -34.95 -15.61
N CYS A 55 -15.68 -33.62 -15.39
CA CYS A 55 -15.86 -33.03 -14.07
C CYS A 55 -17.18 -33.40 -13.36
N ALA A 56 -18.20 -33.79 -14.12
CA ALA A 56 -19.47 -34.25 -13.54
C ALA A 56 -19.37 -35.64 -12.89
N SER A 57 -18.44 -36.48 -13.35
CA SER A 57 -18.23 -37.85 -12.85
C SER A 57 -16.98 -37.99 -11.99
N SER A 58 -15.93 -37.24 -12.26
CA SER A 58 -14.67 -37.29 -11.54
C SER A 58 -14.03 -35.90 -11.53
N GLN A 59 -13.96 -35.28 -10.36
CA GLN A 59 -13.28 -33.99 -10.19
C GLN A 59 -11.79 -34.23 -9.93
N TYR A 60 -10.96 -33.90 -10.91
CA TYR A 60 -9.51 -33.97 -10.81
C TYR A 60 -8.85 -32.80 -11.52
N GLY A 61 -7.61 -32.56 -11.16
CA GLY A 61 -6.75 -31.59 -11.83
C GLY A 61 -5.42 -31.48 -11.11
N VAL A 62 -4.41 -31.06 -11.86
CA VAL A 62 -3.14 -30.60 -11.31
C VAL A 62 -3.24 -29.11 -11.09
N THR A 63 -2.80 -28.65 -9.94
CA THR A 63 -2.79 -27.23 -9.57
C THR A 63 -1.42 -26.78 -9.15
N MET A 64 -1.10 -25.53 -9.38
CA MET A 64 0.12 -24.86 -8.94
C MET A 64 -0.20 -23.86 -7.81
N ASP A 65 0.61 -23.84 -6.77
CA ASP A 65 0.63 -22.75 -5.81
C ASP A 65 1.36 -21.54 -6.43
N PRO A 66 0.71 -20.39 -6.60
CA PRO A 66 1.29 -19.26 -7.32
C PRO A 66 2.41 -18.53 -6.54
N VAL A 67 2.62 -18.86 -5.27
CA VAL A 67 3.67 -18.26 -4.44
C VAL A 67 4.93 -19.13 -4.41
N THR A 68 4.73 -20.44 -4.31
CA THR A 68 5.83 -21.40 -4.15
C THR A 68 6.18 -22.18 -5.41
N GLY A 69 5.29 -22.16 -6.41
CA GLY A 69 5.39 -23.00 -7.60
C GLY A 69 5.03 -24.47 -7.35
N ALA A 70 4.72 -24.88 -6.12
CA ALA A 70 4.43 -26.26 -5.77
C ALA A 70 3.25 -26.81 -6.58
N LEU A 71 3.43 -27.99 -7.19
CA LEU A 71 2.37 -28.70 -7.90
C LEU A 71 1.69 -29.69 -6.96
N SER A 72 0.40 -29.89 -7.15
CA SER A 72 -0.40 -30.86 -6.40
C SER A 72 -1.61 -31.33 -7.22
N GLY A 73 -2.24 -32.42 -6.79
CA GLY A 73 -3.41 -32.98 -7.46
C GLY A 73 -3.08 -34.12 -8.38
N TYR A 74 -3.96 -34.41 -9.33
CA TYR A 74 -3.89 -35.60 -10.17
C TYR A 74 -4.13 -35.26 -11.63
N ALA A 75 -3.36 -35.90 -12.52
CA ALA A 75 -3.65 -36.04 -13.94
C ALA A 75 -4.23 -37.44 -14.20
N TRP A 76 -4.85 -37.62 -15.35
CA TRP A 76 -5.51 -38.88 -15.77
C TRP A 76 -5.00 -39.37 -17.12
N SER A 77 -4.72 -40.66 -17.20
CA SER A 77 -4.48 -41.36 -18.45
C SER A 77 -5.42 -42.57 -18.55
N ASP A 78 -6.06 -42.74 -19.72
CA ASP A 78 -6.99 -43.86 -19.93
C ASP A 78 -6.29 -45.23 -19.87
N ASN A 79 -4.96 -45.25 -20.08
CA ASN A 79 -4.19 -46.49 -20.13
C ASN A 79 -3.54 -46.87 -18.79
N ILE A 80 -3.13 -45.90 -17.97
CA ILE A 80 -2.44 -46.14 -16.68
C ILE A 80 -3.13 -45.54 -15.47
N GLY A 81 -4.31 -44.90 -15.65
CA GLY A 81 -5.06 -44.32 -14.55
C GLY A 81 -4.45 -43.03 -13.99
N TRP A 82 -4.49 -42.92 -12.67
CA TRP A 82 -4.07 -41.70 -11.95
C TRP A 82 -2.56 -41.48 -11.94
N ILE A 83 -2.16 -40.27 -12.28
CA ILE A 83 -0.79 -39.77 -12.12
C ILE A 83 -0.82 -38.66 -11.04
N SER A 84 -0.17 -38.93 -9.93
CA SER A 84 -0.15 -38.02 -8.78
C SER A 84 1.00 -37.03 -8.86
N PHE A 85 0.66 -35.76 -8.53
CA PHE A 85 1.59 -34.67 -8.27
C PHE A 85 1.60 -34.29 -6.77
N ASN A 86 0.97 -35.09 -5.90
CA ASN A 86 0.97 -34.82 -4.47
C ASN A 86 2.28 -35.25 -3.81
N THR A 87 2.84 -34.39 -2.99
CA THR A 87 4.10 -34.64 -2.26
C THR A 87 4.05 -35.91 -1.42
N SER A 88 2.87 -36.28 -0.87
CA SER A 88 2.70 -37.54 -0.13
C SER A 88 2.93 -38.78 -0.98
N ASP A 89 2.49 -38.76 -2.24
CA ASP A 89 2.53 -39.93 -3.13
C ASP A 89 3.88 -40.07 -3.84
N VAL A 90 4.61 -38.95 -3.97
CA VAL A 90 5.95 -38.92 -4.55
C VAL A 90 7.07 -39.02 -3.53
N ALA A 91 6.75 -39.17 -2.24
CA ALA A 91 7.75 -39.38 -1.20
C ALA A 91 8.55 -40.65 -1.46
N GLY A 92 9.88 -40.59 -1.41
CA GLY A 92 10.77 -41.71 -1.71
C GLY A 92 11.09 -41.90 -3.18
N CYS A 93 11.00 -40.85 -3.98
CA CYS A 93 11.40 -40.84 -5.39
C CYS A 93 12.84 -41.32 -5.59
N PRO A 94 13.22 -41.79 -6.78
CA PRO A 94 14.52 -42.44 -7.02
C PRO A 94 15.73 -41.54 -6.79
N SER A 95 15.59 -40.21 -6.99
CA SER A 95 16.72 -39.27 -6.83
C SER A 95 16.26 -37.82 -6.69
N GLY A 96 17.11 -36.97 -6.13
CA GLY A 96 16.93 -35.54 -6.08
C GLY A 96 15.78 -35.09 -5.19
N THR A 97 15.16 -33.96 -5.56
CA THR A 97 13.98 -33.39 -4.90
C THR A 97 12.71 -34.08 -5.42
N CYS A 98 11.97 -34.71 -4.52
CA CYS A 98 10.76 -35.45 -4.91
C CYS A 98 9.57 -34.55 -5.20
N ALA A 99 9.39 -33.47 -4.42
CA ALA A 99 8.23 -32.60 -4.54
C ALA A 99 8.15 -31.95 -5.93
N PRO A 100 7.05 -32.15 -6.66
CA PRO A 100 6.88 -31.56 -7.98
C PRO A 100 6.60 -30.06 -7.85
N SER A 101 7.29 -29.25 -8.65
CA SER A 101 7.11 -27.80 -8.66
C SER A 101 7.49 -27.18 -10.00
N ILE A 102 6.99 -26.00 -10.26
CA ILE A 102 7.50 -25.09 -11.29
C ILE A 102 8.47 -24.14 -10.57
N ASP A 103 9.73 -24.14 -10.97
CA ASP A 103 10.74 -23.20 -10.46
C ASP A 103 10.39 -21.80 -10.99
N MET A 104 9.99 -20.91 -10.08
CA MET A 104 9.52 -19.56 -10.40
C MET A 104 10.62 -18.64 -10.96
N SER A 105 11.90 -19.07 -10.98
CA SER A 105 13.00 -18.31 -11.55
C SER A 105 13.38 -18.76 -12.97
N THR A 106 13.09 -20.00 -13.30
CA THR A 106 13.46 -20.63 -14.60
C THR A 106 12.25 -21.10 -15.39
N ASP A 107 11.05 -21.08 -14.78
CA ASP A 107 9.79 -21.60 -15.31
C ASP A 107 9.85 -23.11 -15.64
N MET A 108 10.84 -23.82 -15.11
CA MET A 108 11.06 -25.25 -15.34
C MET A 108 10.23 -26.09 -14.37
N VAL A 109 9.60 -27.13 -14.88
CA VAL A 109 8.94 -28.15 -14.07
C VAL A 109 9.99 -29.11 -13.51
N THR A 110 10.04 -29.25 -12.19
CA THR A 110 11.06 -30.06 -11.47
C THR A 110 10.38 -31.07 -10.54
N GLY A 111 11.15 -32.01 -10.05
CA GLY A 111 10.68 -33.06 -9.14
C GLY A 111 10.12 -34.28 -9.88
N TRP A 112 9.17 -34.98 -9.24
CA TRP A 112 8.64 -36.24 -9.70
C TRP A 112 7.12 -36.29 -9.65
N ALA A 113 6.51 -36.98 -10.62
CA ALA A 113 5.14 -37.46 -10.52
C ALA A 113 5.13 -38.99 -10.42
N LYS A 114 3.99 -39.56 -10.03
CA LYS A 114 3.87 -41.01 -9.84
C LYS A 114 2.55 -41.55 -10.41
N ALA A 115 2.66 -42.56 -11.27
CA ALA A 115 1.51 -43.36 -11.71
C ALA A 115 1.11 -44.30 -10.57
N LEU A 116 -0.11 -44.13 -10.02
CA LEU A 116 -0.54 -44.86 -8.83
C LEU A 116 -0.90 -46.33 -9.14
N SER A 117 -1.21 -46.64 -10.39
CA SER A 117 -1.46 -48.03 -10.82
C SER A 117 -0.21 -48.90 -10.82
N ALA A 118 0.98 -48.29 -10.74
CA ALA A 118 2.23 -49.04 -10.67
C ALA A 118 2.43 -49.79 -9.33
N ASP A 119 1.72 -49.37 -8.31
CA ASP A 119 1.80 -49.99 -6.99
C ASP A 119 1.31 -51.43 -7.06
N ASN A 120 2.26 -52.41 -6.91
CA ASN A 120 2.09 -53.84 -6.99
C ASN A 120 1.93 -54.48 -8.41
N GLU A 121 2.17 -53.71 -9.49
CA GLU A 121 2.05 -54.16 -10.88
C GLU A 121 3.41 -54.49 -11.55
N GLY A 122 4.51 -54.42 -10.76
CA GLY A 122 5.84 -54.86 -11.21
C GLY A 122 6.63 -53.79 -11.98
N TRP A 123 6.21 -52.55 -11.98
CA TRP A 123 6.95 -51.39 -12.48
C TRP A 123 6.97 -50.27 -11.45
N ASP A 124 7.85 -49.29 -11.62
CA ASP A 124 8.19 -48.33 -10.54
C ASP A 124 7.23 -47.11 -10.51
N GLY A 125 6.51 -46.84 -11.60
CA GLY A 125 5.53 -45.75 -11.72
C GLY A 125 6.11 -44.33 -11.69
N TRP A 126 7.42 -44.16 -11.57
CA TRP A 126 8.03 -42.86 -11.45
C TRP A 126 8.13 -42.13 -12.79
N ILE A 127 7.80 -40.85 -12.77
CA ILE A 127 7.94 -39.90 -13.86
C ILE A 127 8.81 -38.75 -13.40
N ASN A 128 10.04 -38.71 -13.91
CA ASN A 128 10.96 -37.59 -13.65
C ASN A 128 10.57 -36.41 -14.55
N LEU A 129 10.22 -35.29 -13.91
CA LEU A 129 9.72 -34.09 -14.59
C LEU A 129 10.82 -33.32 -15.31
N SER A 130 12.08 -33.41 -14.82
CA SER A 130 13.25 -32.87 -15.48
C SER A 130 14.54 -33.52 -14.98
N ASP A 131 15.53 -33.66 -15.87
CA ASP A 131 16.89 -34.05 -15.53
C ASP A 131 17.87 -33.21 -16.35
N MET A 132 18.55 -32.30 -15.64
CA MET A 132 19.55 -31.40 -16.23
C MET A 132 20.98 -31.91 -16.04
N SER A 133 21.16 -33.06 -15.36
CA SER A 133 22.48 -33.64 -15.01
C SER A 133 23.01 -34.62 -16.04
N GLY A 134 22.13 -35.14 -16.89
CA GLY A 134 22.48 -36.16 -17.90
C GLY A 134 23.17 -35.60 -19.15
N THR A 135 23.67 -36.53 -19.98
CA THR A 135 24.26 -36.20 -21.30
C THR A 135 23.23 -35.59 -22.24
N TYR A 136 21.95 -35.92 -22.05
CA TYR A 136 20.81 -35.36 -22.81
C TYR A 136 19.84 -34.76 -21.78
N PRO A 137 20.05 -33.48 -21.41
CA PRO A 137 19.18 -32.80 -20.47
C PRO A 137 17.77 -32.66 -21.02
N TYR A 138 16.77 -32.84 -20.18
CA TYR A 138 15.35 -32.68 -20.52
C TYR A 138 14.57 -32.05 -19.37
N GLY A 139 13.46 -31.45 -19.69
CA GLY A 139 12.52 -30.90 -18.74
C GLY A 139 11.39 -30.18 -19.49
N ALA A 140 10.25 -30.08 -18.85
CA ALA A 140 9.18 -29.22 -19.30
C ALA A 140 9.40 -27.80 -18.76
N THR A 141 9.15 -26.79 -19.58
CA THR A 141 9.21 -25.37 -19.19
C THR A 141 7.95 -24.66 -19.62
N PHE A 142 7.51 -23.67 -18.83
CA PHE A 142 6.40 -22.80 -19.19
C PHE A 142 6.91 -21.50 -19.79
N THR A 143 6.36 -21.11 -20.93
CA THR A 143 6.64 -19.81 -21.57
C THR A 143 5.31 -19.20 -21.96
N ASN A 144 5.00 -17.99 -21.47
CA ASN A 144 3.71 -17.33 -21.68
C ASN A 144 2.53 -18.29 -21.34
N ASP A 145 2.59 -18.89 -20.16
CA ASP A 145 1.58 -19.80 -19.62
C ASP A 145 1.38 -21.11 -20.38
N ALA A 146 2.18 -21.42 -21.38
CA ALA A 146 2.14 -22.66 -22.15
C ALA A 146 3.39 -23.51 -21.93
N ALA A 147 3.20 -24.79 -21.66
CA ALA A 147 4.28 -25.74 -21.49
C ALA A 147 4.93 -26.16 -22.81
N SER A 148 6.21 -26.48 -22.74
CA SER A 148 6.97 -27.13 -23.80
C SER A 148 8.02 -28.05 -23.19
N GLY A 149 8.54 -29.00 -24.00
CA GLY A 149 9.58 -29.92 -23.51
C GLY A 149 9.00 -31.28 -23.09
N TYR A 150 9.81 -32.06 -22.35
CA TYR A 150 9.56 -33.47 -22.09
C TYR A 150 9.84 -33.82 -20.62
N SER A 151 9.11 -34.88 -20.17
CA SER A 151 9.40 -35.64 -18.96
C SER A 151 9.68 -37.08 -19.30
N TRP A 152 10.31 -37.86 -18.43
CA TRP A 152 10.64 -39.27 -18.65
C TRP A 152 10.05 -40.15 -17.56
N GLY A 153 9.35 -41.21 -17.95
CA GLY A 153 8.69 -42.13 -17.01
C GLY A 153 9.02 -43.59 -17.23
N SER A 154 10.30 -43.95 -17.27
CA SER A 154 10.75 -45.36 -17.50
C SER A 154 10.31 -45.94 -18.84
N ASP A 155 10.58 -47.24 -19.04
CA ASP A 155 10.21 -47.94 -20.29
C ASP A 155 8.67 -48.13 -20.48
N VAL A 156 7.91 -48.02 -19.36
CA VAL A 156 6.44 -48.18 -19.42
C VAL A 156 5.77 -46.89 -19.89
N VAL A 157 6.11 -45.74 -19.25
CA VAL A 157 5.50 -44.46 -19.60
C VAL A 157 6.19 -43.84 -20.82
N GLY A 158 7.52 -44.00 -20.92
CA GLY A 158 8.33 -43.42 -21.99
C GLY A 158 8.48 -41.90 -21.85
N TRP A 159 8.74 -41.25 -22.96
CA TRP A 159 8.76 -39.79 -23.06
C TRP A 159 7.35 -39.21 -23.01
N VAL A 160 7.16 -38.23 -22.15
CA VAL A 160 5.93 -37.43 -22.04
C VAL A 160 6.19 -36.07 -22.64
N SER A 161 5.61 -35.78 -23.79
CA SER A 161 5.64 -34.46 -24.42
C SER A 161 4.57 -33.58 -23.83
N TRP A 162 4.98 -32.40 -23.32
CA TRP A 162 4.06 -31.44 -22.69
C TRP A 162 3.34 -30.53 -23.72
N SER A 163 3.77 -30.56 -24.97
CA SER A 163 3.11 -29.86 -26.07
C SER A 163 3.42 -30.45 -27.42
N GLY A 164 2.54 -30.25 -28.39
CA GLY A 164 2.70 -30.66 -29.78
C GLY A 164 1.69 -29.97 -30.69
N SER A 165 1.56 -30.48 -31.93
CA SER A 165 0.59 -29.92 -32.89
C SER A 165 -0.85 -30.15 -32.43
N GLY A 166 -1.52 -29.10 -31.97
CA GLY A 166 -2.92 -29.14 -31.53
C GLY A 166 -3.16 -29.57 -30.08
N TYR A 167 -2.12 -29.70 -29.27
CA TYR A 167 -2.25 -29.98 -27.83
C TYR A 167 -1.14 -29.31 -27.02
N GLY A 168 -1.36 -29.17 -25.75
CA GLY A 168 -0.38 -28.68 -24.80
C GLY A 168 -0.97 -28.50 -23.42
N VAL A 169 -0.09 -28.45 -22.41
CA VAL A 169 -0.45 -28.13 -21.06
C VAL A 169 -0.29 -26.63 -20.87
N THR A 170 -1.27 -25.99 -20.24
CA THR A 170 -1.29 -24.54 -19.97
C THR A 170 -1.56 -24.27 -18.50
N ILE A 171 -1.11 -23.11 -18.02
CA ILE A 171 -1.47 -22.56 -16.70
C ILE A 171 -2.44 -21.41 -16.95
N ALA A 172 -3.46 -21.24 -16.10
CA ALA A 172 -4.27 -20.04 -16.15
C ALA A 172 -3.41 -18.80 -15.81
N PRO A 173 -3.56 -17.68 -16.54
CA PRO A 173 -2.77 -16.47 -16.29
C PRO A 173 -2.88 -16.02 -14.83
N ILE A 174 -1.75 -15.69 -14.21
CA ILE A 174 -1.73 -15.15 -12.86
C ILE A 174 -2.27 -13.72 -12.91
N ALA A 175 -3.44 -13.53 -12.31
CA ALA A 175 -4.09 -12.23 -12.31
C ALA A 175 -3.27 -11.19 -11.53
N THR A 176 -2.98 -10.05 -12.17
CA THR A 176 -2.24 -8.95 -11.55
C THR A 176 -3.06 -8.31 -10.43
N PRO A 177 -2.44 -7.90 -9.33
CA PRO A 177 -3.10 -7.13 -8.29
C PRO A 177 -3.66 -5.80 -8.81
N THR A 178 -4.71 -5.33 -8.17
CA THR A 178 -5.16 -3.94 -8.26
C THR A 178 -5.00 -3.26 -6.91
N ALA A 179 -4.94 -1.94 -6.88
CA ALA A 179 -4.98 -1.17 -5.65
C ALA A 179 -5.82 0.08 -5.84
N THR A 180 -6.61 0.42 -4.84
CA THR A 180 -7.32 1.70 -4.73
C THR A 180 -7.05 2.31 -3.36
N LEU A 181 -6.97 3.64 -3.30
CA LEU A 181 -6.86 4.39 -2.06
C LEU A 181 -7.67 5.68 -2.20
N SER A 182 -8.49 5.97 -1.22
CA SER A 182 -9.24 7.22 -1.12
C SER A 182 -9.04 7.85 0.26
N ALA A 183 -9.13 9.18 0.32
CA ALA A 183 -9.10 9.94 1.55
C ALA A 183 -10.38 10.78 1.67
N SER A 184 -10.91 10.90 2.88
CA SER A 184 -12.06 11.74 3.18
C SER A 184 -11.88 12.45 4.52
N PRO A 185 -11.96 13.80 4.56
CA PRO A 185 -12.04 14.69 3.40
C PRO A 185 -10.72 14.77 2.63
N GLN A 186 -10.76 15.08 1.32
CA GLN A 186 -9.57 15.35 0.49
C GLN A 186 -9.04 16.77 0.69
N THR A 187 -9.91 17.69 1.10
CA THR A 187 -9.54 19.05 1.48
C THR A 187 -10.07 19.35 2.86
N ILE A 188 -9.23 19.88 3.72
CA ILE A 188 -9.55 20.25 5.10
C ILE A 188 -9.39 21.76 5.22
N ASP A 189 -10.48 22.47 5.53
CA ASP A 189 -10.42 23.90 5.83
C ASP A 189 -9.90 24.09 7.25
N ALA A 190 -8.70 24.65 7.35
CA ALA A 190 -8.02 24.87 8.62
C ALA A 190 -8.70 25.98 9.42
N GLN A 191 -8.94 25.74 10.71
CA GLN A 191 -9.40 26.75 11.64
C GLN A 191 -8.21 27.47 12.29
N LEU A 192 -8.44 28.71 12.75
CA LEU A 192 -7.42 29.48 13.44
C LEU A 192 -6.89 28.72 14.68
N GLY A 193 -5.58 28.56 14.77
CA GLY A 193 -4.92 27.82 15.87
C GLY A 193 -4.93 26.31 15.74
N GLN A 194 -5.52 25.75 14.69
CA GLN A 194 -5.49 24.31 14.45
C GLN A 194 -4.14 23.90 13.83
N THR A 195 -3.45 22.95 14.48
CA THR A 195 -2.13 22.47 14.07
C THR A 195 -2.11 20.98 13.69
N SER A 196 -3.20 20.27 13.95
CA SER A 196 -3.34 18.85 13.63
C SER A 196 -4.69 18.61 12.97
N PHE A 197 -4.67 17.79 11.94
CA PHE A 197 -5.82 17.47 11.11
C PHE A 197 -5.93 15.95 10.98
N THR A 198 -7.09 15.45 10.61
CA THR A 198 -7.31 14.02 10.40
C THR A 198 -8.10 13.78 9.12
N ALA A 199 -7.73 12.71 8.40
CA ALA A 199 -8.49 12.20 7.27
C ALA A 199 -8.72 10.70 7.45
N SER A 200 -9.86 10.21 7.02
CA SER A 200 -10.14 8.77 6.92
C SER A 200 -9.59 8.26 5.60
N LEU A 201 -8.73 7.26 5.64
CA LEU A 201 -8.20 6.56 4.48
C LEU A 201 -8.97 5.27 4.30
N THR A 202 -9.38 4.96 3.07
CA THR A 202 -10.02 3.69 2.71
C THR A 202 -9.30 3.09 1.52
N TRP A 203 -8.93 1.81 1.61
CA TRP A 203 -8.24 1.09 0.54
C TRP A 203 -8.93 -0.22 0.23
N SER A 204 -8.76 -0.67 -1.01
CA SER A 204 -9.13 -2.02 -1.45
C SER A 204 -8.21 -2.50 -2.56
N SER A 205 -8.11 -3.81 -2.68
CA SER A 205 -7.38 -4.47 -3.76
C SER A 205 -8.09 -5.74 -4.20
N THR A 206 -7.81 -6.17 -5.42
CA THR A 206 -8.14 -7.51 -5.93
C THR A 206 -6.83 -8.23 -6.29
N ASN A 207 -6.83 -9.56 -6.21
CA ASN A 207 -5.67 -10.42 -6.56
C ASN A 207 -4.40 -10.12 -5.75
N ALA A 208 -4.51 -9.44 -4.61
CA ALA A 208 -3.39 -9.21 -3.71
C ALA A 208 -3.45 -10.13 -2.50
N ALA A 209 -2.29 -10.58 -2.04
CA ALA A 209 -2.14 -11.33 -0.80
C ALA A 209 -1.99 -10.38 0.40
N THR A 210 -1.37 -9.21 0.21
CA THR A 210 -1.13 -8.23 1.27
C THR A 210 -1.05 -6.83 0.71
N CYS A 211 -1.41 -5.83 1.53
CA CYS A 211 -1.19 -4.42 1.22
C CYS A 211 -0.38 -3.75 2.34
N ALA A 212 0.49 -2.83 1.96
CA ALA A 212 1.28 -1.99 2.86
C ALA A 212 1.04 -0.51 2.59
N GLY A 213 0.80 0.28 3.63
CA GLY A 213 0.73 1.73 3.54
C GLY A 213 2.12 2.36 3.68
N GLY A 214 2.45 3.38 2.88
CA GLY A 214 3.73 4.08 2.93
C GLY A 214 3.90 4.95 4.18
N ASN A 215 2.84 5.63 4.60
CA ASN A 215 2.82 6.53 5.76
C ASN A 215 1.57 6.34 6.65
N PHE A 216 0.94 5.18 6.56
CA PHE A 216 -0.10 4.70 7.47
C PHE A 216 -0.03 3.18 7.54
N SER A 217 -0.72 2.55 8.49
CA SER A 217 -0.71 1.09 8.64
C SER A 217 -1.97 0.47 8.05
N THR A 218 -1.80 -0.54 7.21
CA THR A 218 -2.88 -1.41 6.71
C THR A 218 -3.01 -2.69 7.53
N GLY A 219 -2.02 -3.00 8.39
CA GLY A 219 -1.93 -4.29 9.08
C GLY A 219 -1.76 -5.50 8.15
N GLY A 220 -1.37 -5.28 6.89
CA GLY A 220 -1.29 -6.33 5.87
C GLY A 220 -2.63 -6.64 5.19
N ALA A 221 -3.74 -6.02 5.61
CA ALA A 221 -5.06 -6.28 5.06
C ALA A 221 -5.18 -5.78 3.61
N THR A 222 -5.83 -6.56 2.76
CA THR A 222 -6.07 -6.23 1.34
C THR A 222 -7.17 -5.20 1.13
N SER A 223 -7.97 -4.92 2.16
CA SER A 223 -8.95 -3.84 2.19
C SER A 223 -9.16 -3.37 3.63
N GLY A 224 -9.56 -2.12 3.80
CA GLY A 224 -9.83 -1.58 5.12
C GLY A 224 -9.96 -0.07 5.14
N SER A 225 -10.07 0.47 6.36
CA SER A 225 -10.05 1.91 6.61
C SER A 225 -9.29 2.23 7.88
N THR A 226 -8.68 3.41 7.93
CA THR A 226 -7.99 3.93 9.10
C THR A 226 -8.05 5.44 9.15
N SER A 227 -7.88 6.03 10.32
CA SER A 227 -7.70 7.48 10.48
C SER A 227 -6.21 7.82 10.46
N ALA A 228 -5.84 8.79 9.65
CA ALA A 228 -4.47 9.28 9.54
C ALA A 228 -4.40 10.76 9.96
N ALA A 229 -3.45 11.07 10.85
CA ALA A 229 -3.19 12.44 11.26
C ALA A 229 -2.18 13.10 10.31
N LEU A 230 -2.36 14.41 10.08
CA LEU A 230 -1.46 15.20 9.24
C LEU A 230 -1.33 16.64 9.79
N SER A 231 -0.24 17.32 9.48
CA SER A 231 0.02 18.73 9.82
C SER A 231 0.34 19.60 8.60
N SER A 232 0.44 18.98 7.42
CA SER A 232 0.68 19.64 6.13
C SER A 232 0.02 18.81 5.02
N ASN A 233 -0.01 19.35 3.81
CA ASN A 233 -0.45 18.60 2.63
C ASN A 233 0.30 17.28 2.54
N THR A 234 -0.42 16.17 2.48
CA THR A 234 0.15 14.85 2.58
C THR A 234 -0.37 13.94 1.47
N VAL A 235 0.54 13.25 0.80
CA VAL A 235 0.22 12.16 -0.12
C VAL A 235 0.33 10.85 0.64
N TYR A 236 -0.76 10.10 0.69
CA TYR A 236 -0.79 8.73 1.21
C TYR A 236 -0.66 7.76 0.05
N THR A 237 0.07 6.67 0.28
CA THR A 237 0.31 5.63 -0.73
C THR A 237 -0.04 4.28 -0.14
N VAL A 238 -0.68 3.41 -0.91
CA VAL A 238 -0.82 1.98 -0.60
C VAL A 238 -0.19 1.18 -1.73
N THR A 239 0.55 0.13 -1.36
CA THR A 239 1.10 -0.86 -2.30
C THR A 239 0.57 -2.22 -1.93
N CYS A 240 -0.09 -2.89 -2.86
CA CYS A 240 -0.68 -4.21 -2.69
C CYS A 240 0.08 -5.22 -3.55
N THR A 241 0.52 -6.33 -2.94
CA THR A 241 1.35 -7.36 -3.59
C THR A 241 0.62 -8.68 -3.58
N GLY A 242 0.65 -9.38 -4.69
CA GLY A 242 0.14 -10.74 -4.88
C GLY A 242 1.05 -11.56 -5.77
N SER A 243 0.67 -12.79 -6.10
CA SER A 243 1.44 -13.68 -6.98
C SER A 243 1.66 -13.09 -8.38
N GLY A 244 0.71 -12.29 -8.90
CA GLY A 244 0.84 -11.60 -10.20
C GLY A 244 1.61 -10.28 -10.15
N GLY A 245 2.36 -9.98 -9.08
CA GLY A 245 3.14 -8.76 -8.95
C GLY A 245 2.60 -7.77 -7.92
N SER A 246 2.73 -6.47 -8.17
CA SER A 246 2.28 -5.43 -7.24
C SER A 246 1.54 -4.31 -7.97
N ALA A 247 0.63 -3.64 -7.25
CA ALA A 247 -0.05 -2.43 -7.68
C ALA A 247 -0.02 -1.38 -6.56
N SER A 248 0.03 -0.09 -6.93
CA SER A 248 0.03 1.01 -5.97
C SER A 248 -1.03 2.04 -6.31
N ALA A 249 -1.56 2.70 -5.26
CA ALA A 249 -2.49 3.81 -5.37
C ALA A 249 -2.13 4.93 -4.39
N ASN A 250 -2.45 6.16 -4.76
CA ASN A 250 -2.17 7.36 -3.97
C ASN A 250 -3.45 8.14 -3.68
N ALA A 251 -3.49 8.81 -2.52
CA ALA A 251 -4.50 9.79 -2.15
C ALA A 251 -3.84 11.04 -1.56
N LEU A 252 -4.13 12.20 -2.14
CA LEU A 252 -3.66 13.49 -1.63
C LEU A 252 -4.72 14.06 -0.67
N VAL A 253 -4.27 14.53 0.49
CA VAL A 253 -5.04 15.36 1.41
C VAL A 253 -4.40 16.74 1.47
N THR A 254 -5.18 17.77 1.17
CA THR A 254 -4.74 19.17 1.20
C THR A 254 -5.35 19.90 2.38
N ILE A 255 -4.57 20.80 3.00
CA ILE A 255 -5.04 21.72 4.03
C ILE A 255 -5.20 23.10 3.38
N ASN A 256 -6.43 23.59 3.39
CA ASN A 256 -6.77 24.91 2.89
C ASN A 256 -6.76 25.90 4.06
N TYR A 257 -5.82 26.81 4.07
CA TYR A 257 -5.74 27.89 5.05
C TYR A 257 -6.48 29.11 4.52
N PRO A 258 -7.31 29.78 5.35
CA PRO A 258 -7.95 31.03 4.94
C PRO A 258 -6.90 32.10 4.63
N ALA A 259 -7.17 32.93 3.63
CA ALA A 259 -6.26 33.98 3.21
C ALA A 259 -6.07 35.01 4.35
N PRO A 260 -4.82 35.44 4.63
CA PRO A 260 -4.58 36.50 5.59
C PRO A 260 -5.11 37.83 5.07
N ALA A 261 -5.63 38.68 5.96
CA ALA A 261 -6.05 40.02 5.63
C ALA A 261 -5.56 41.02 6.68
N THR A 262 -5.23 42.23 6.23
CA THR A 262 -4.77 43.32 7.09
C THR A 262 -5.41 44.63 6.66
N THR A 263 -5.71 45.50 7.63
CA THR A 263 -6.01 46.92 7.40
C THR A 263 -5.10 47.80 8.26
N LEU A 264 -4.76 48.96 7.77
CA LEU A 264 -3.92 49.95 8.47
C LEU A 264 -4.49 51.32 8.25
N ALA A 265 -4.64 52.09 9.31
CA ALA A 265 -5.16 53.47 9.26
C ALA A 265 -4.49 54.32 10.32
N ALA A 266 -4.50 55.61 10.17
CA ALA A 266 -4.09 56.56 11.22
C ALA A 266 -5.10 57.69 11.41
N ALA A 267 -5.21 58.15 12.65
CA ALA A 267 -6.07 59.29 13.01
C ALA A 267 -5.29 60.27 13.89
N PRO A 268 -5.18 61.54 13.51
CA PRO A 268 -5.64 62.11 12.20
C PRO A 268 -4.70 61.69 11.06
N PRO A 269 -5.21 61.61 9.80
CA PRO A 269 -4.37 61.22 8.63
C PRO A 269 -3.47 62.37 8.14
N ILE A 270 -3.70 63.58 8.63
CA ILE A 270 -2.92 64.77 8.34
C ILE A 270 -2.68 65.46 9.68
N VAL A 271 -1.42 65.84 10.01
CA VAL A 271 -1.00 66.41 11.27
C VAL A 271 -0.17 67.66 11.04
N ASN A 272 -0.03 68.56 12.09
CA ASN A 272 1.01 69.55 12.04
C ASN A 272 2.40 68.94 12.27
N GLU A 273 3.42 69.62 11.84
CA GLU A 273 4.81 69.18 12.15
C GLU A 273 5.04 69.09 13.67
N GLY A 274 5.47 67.93 14.12
CA GLY A 274 5.69 67.65 15.55
C GLY A 274 4.49 67.09 16.28
N ASP A 275 3.31 66.97 15.66
CA ASP A 275 2.15 66.32 16.29
C ASP A 275 2.29 64.78 16.20
N THR A 276 1.48 64.11 17.01
CA THR A 276 1.38 62.63 17.04
C THR A 276 0.11 62.19 16.33
N ALA A 277 0.06 60.93 15.88
CA ALA A 277 -1.13 60.26 15.38
C ALA A 277 -1.33 58.90 16.03
N LEU A 278 -2.58 58.45 16.10
CA LEU A 278 -2.90 57.10 16.53
C LEU A 278 -2.96 56.18 15.31
N LEU A 279 -2.05 55.23 15.24
CA LEU A 279 -2.08 54.18 14.22
C LEU A 279 -2.97 53.04 14.69
N THR A 280 -3.87 52.60 13.83
CA THR A 280 -4.83 51.49 14.09
C THR A 280 -4.69 50.46 13.03
N TRP A 281 -4.70 49.18 13.40
CA TRP A 281 -4.70 48.05 12.45
C TRP A 281 -5.67 46.97 12.87
N ASN A 282 -6.16 46.23 11.89
CA ASN A 282 -6.85 44.93 12.09
C ASN A 282 -6.15 43.88 11.26
N VAL A 283 -6.09 42.65 11.78
CA VAL A 283 -5.50 41.48 11.11
C VAL A 283 -6.40 40.28 11.29
N SER A 284 -6.43 39.41 10.29
CA SER A 284 -7.13 38.14 10.38
C SER A 284 -6.37 37.06 9.66
N ASN A 285 -6.52 35.81 10.12
CA ASN A 285 -5.92 34.61 9.53
C ASN A 285 -4.36 34.66 9.45
N THR A 286 -3.74 35.32 10.40
CA THR A 286 -2.29 35.47 10.51
C THR A 286 -1.73 34.58 11.63
N LYS A 287 -0.44 34.22 11.53
CA LYS A 287 0.26 33.57 12.63
C LYS A 287 0.42 34.49 13.81
N ALA A 288 0.37 33.95 15.02
CA ALA A 288 0.76 34.69 16.23
C ALA A 288 2.18 35.24 16.07
N ASP A 289 2.40 36.42 16.63
CA ASP A 289 3.70 37.09 16.67
C ASP A 289 4.37 37.32 15.29
N SER A 290 3.60 37.32 14.22
CA SER A 290 4.11 37.42 12.85
C SER A 290 3.90 38.77 12.18
N CYS A 291 3.30 39.73 12.92
CA CYS A 291 2.98 41.04 12.39
C CYS A 291 3.98 42.08 12.88
N SER A 292 4.39 42.97 12.01
CA SER A 292 5.21 44.13 12.33
C SER A 292 4.72 45.35 11.53
N VAL A 293 4.81 46.51 12.13
CA VAL A 293 4.68 47.78 11.41
C VAL A 293 6.00 48.53 11.45
N SER A 294 6.37 49.09 10.32
CA SER A 294 7.59 49.87 10.20
C SER A 294 7.34 51.14 9.40
N ARG A 295 8.05 52.22 9.72
CA ARG A 295 8.14 53.43 8.90
C ARG A 295 9.09 53.17 7.74
N GLN A 296 8.75 53.64 6.55
CA GLN A 296 9.45 53.31 5.32
C GLN A 296 10.93 53.79 5.33
N ASP A 297 11.26 54.81 6.08
CA ASP A 297 12.63 55.32 6.23
C ASP A 297 13.49 54.53 7.22
N GLY A 298 12.93 53.47 7.86
CA GLY A 298 13.61 52.66 8.87
C GLY A 298 13.76 53.32 10.23
N GLY A 299 13.34 54.58 10.41
CA GLY A 299 13.51 55.33 11.64
C GLY A 299 12.61 54.88 12.80
N TRP A 300 11.63 54.01 12.55
CA TRP A 300 10.75 53.46 13.57
C TRP A 300 10.16 52.12 13.12
N SER A 301 10.11 51.18 14.04
CA SER A 301 9.44 49.90 13.84
C SER A 301 8.89 49.32 15.14
N GLN A 302 7.84 48.56 15.06
CA GLN A 302 7.21 47.87 16.17
C GLN A 302 6.76 46.45 15.73
N ASN A 303 7.16 45.44 16.52
CA ASN A 303 6.66 44.07 16.40
C ASN A 303 5.49 43.88 17.37
N PHE A 304 4.49 43.11 16.95
CA PHE A 304 3.31 42.85 17.77
C PHE A 304 3.32 41.40 18.21
N SER A 305 3.43 41.19 19.51
CA SER A 305 3.55 39.85 20.10
C SER A 305 2.25 39.09 20.30
N ASN A 306 1.08 39.66 19.95
CA ASN A 306 -0.23 39.00 20.10
C ASN A 306 -1.24 39.47 19.04
N ALA A 307 -0.79 39.91 17.88
CA ALA A 307 -1.66 40.50 16.86
C ALA A 307 -2.41 39.49 16.00
N SER A 308 -2.51 38.20 16.42
CA SER A 308 -2.98 37.11 15.55
C SER A 308 -4.48 37.11 15.27
N THR A 309 -5.29 37.85 16.04
CA THR A 309 -6.77 37.74 15.89
C THR A 309 -7.52 39.07 15.98
N ASP A 310 -6.91 40.08 16.60
CA ASP A 310 -7.58 41.34 16.91
C ASP A 310 -6.68 42.50 16.50
N GLY A 311 -7.23 43.51 15.96
CA GLY A 311 -6.51 44.75 15.67
C GLY A 311 -5.84 45.36 16.91
N GLY A 312 -5.13 46.41 16.70
CA GLY A 312 -4.47 47.15 17.75
C GLY A 312 -4.34 48.62 17.41
N THR A 313 -3.91 49.38 18.41
CA THR A 313 -3.61 50.81 18.27
C THR A 313 -2.29 51.15 18.93
N ILE A 314 -1.56 52.10 18.35
CA ILE A 314 -0.35 52.65 18.95
C ILE A 314 -0.25 54.14 18.64
N THR A 315 0.15 54.94 19.65
CA THR A 315 0.47 56.32 19.41
C THR A 315 1.86 56.42 18.80
N LEU A 316 1.93 57.02 17.63
CA LEU A 316 3.21 57.22 16.94
C LEU A 316 4.03 58.31 17.59
N PRO A 317 5.37 58.28 17.44
CA PRO A 317 6.22 59.41 17.82
C PRO A 317 5.85 60.65 16.97
N PRO A 318 6.29 61.87 17.38
CA PRO A 318 6.05 63.09 16.64
C PRO A 318 6.40 62.96 15.16
N ILE A 319 5.47 63.38 14.28
CA ILE A 319 5.64 63.31 12.84
C ILE A 319 6.21 64.65 12.34
N THR A 320 7.46 64.61 11.87
CA THR A 320 8.16 65.84 11.41
C THR A 320 8.28 65.87 9.89
N VAL A 321 7.98 64.77 9.20
CA VAL A 321 7.96 64.66 7.71
C VAL A 321 6.80 63.76 7.32
N PRO A 322 6.24 63.90 6.11
CA PRO A 322 5.27 62.91 5.61
C PRO A 322 5.80 61.51 5.74
N SER A 323 5.08 60.64 6.43
CA SER A 323 5.60 59.31 6.82
C SER A 323 4.66 58.19 6.37
N THR A 324 5.22 57.21 5.64
CA THR A 324 4.51 56.01 5.22
C THR A 324 4.85 54.86 6.17
N PHE A 325 3.81 54.25 6.68
CA PHE A 325 3.88 53.06 7.54
C PHE A 325 3.44 51.84 6.77
N THR A 326 4.14 50.74 6.93
CA THR A 326 3.84 49.43 6.30
C THR A 326 3.60 48.43 7.42
N LEU A 327 2.42 47.83 7.44
CA LEU A 327 2.08 46.64 8.22
C LEU A 327 2.35 45.42 7.40
N THR A 328 3.15 44.48 7.92
CA THR A 328 3.43 43.21 7.28
C THR A 328 3.13 42.07 8.24
N CYS A 329 2.35 41.07 7.79
CA CYS A 329 2.00 39.90 8.57
C CYS A 329 2.23 38.62 7.76
N THR A 330 2.50 37.50 8.44
CA THR A 330 2.56 36.18 7.82
C THR A 330 1.27 35.42 8.09
N GLY A 331 0.64 34.92 7.05
CA GLY A 331 -0.57 34.10 7.15
C GLY A 331 -0.28 32.69 7.67
N LEU A 332 -1.34 31.96 8.01
CA LEU A 332 -1.28 30.58 8.50
C LEU A 332 -0.61 29.63 7.50
N SER A 333 -0.80 29.85 6.21
CA SER A 333 -0.12 29.12 5.12
C SER A 333 1.37 29.46 4.97
N GLY A 334 1.86 30.50 5.65
CA GLY A 334 3.21 31.06 5.44
C GLY A 334 3.27 32.16 4.37
N SER A 335 2.13 32.50 3.74
CA SER A 335 2.06 33.64 2.82
C SER A 335 2.17 34.97 3.60
N THR A 336 2.78 35.99 2.99
CA THR A 336 2.85 37.32 3.57
C THR A 336 1.76 38.23 2.99
N VAL A 337 1.23 39.09 3.83
CA VAL A 337 0.31 40.18 3.44
C VAL A 337 0.85 41.48 4.01
N SER A 338 0.73 42.57 3.26
CA SER A 338 1.11 43.91 3.72
C SER A 338 0.05 44.93 3.36
N ASN A 339 -0.03 45.95 4.18
CA ASN A 339 -0.89 47.13 3.98
C ASN A 339 -0.08 48.40 4.34
N GLN A 340 -0.34 49.52 3.65
CA GLN A 340 0.39 50.76 3.84
C GLN A 340 -0.56 51.89 4.10
N PHE A 341 -0.11 52.83 4.90
CA PHE A 341 -0.81 54.08 5.18
C PHE A 341 0.19 55.25 5.32
N THR A 342 -0.14 56.39 4.67
CA THR A 342 0.70 57.59 4.72
C THR A 342 0.04 58.68 5.54
N ILE A 343 0.78 59.23 6.52
CA ILE A 343 0.42 60.42 7.29
C ILE A 343 1.10 61.60 6.65
N ASN A 344 0.28 62.61 6.25
CA ASN A 344 0.77 63.82 5.65
C ASN A 344 0.88 64.96 6.66
N LEU A 345 1.66 66.00 6.34
CA LEU A 345 1.73 67.23 7.12
C LEU A 345 0.79 68.31 6.54
N ILE A 346 0.20 69.12 7.41
CA ILE A 346 -0.51 70.34 7.03
C ILE A 346 0.49 71.28 6.37
N PRO A 347 0.23 71.79 5.15
CA PRO A 347 1.13 72.72 4.50
C PRO A 347 1.30 73.99 5.34
N GLN A 348 2.53 74.34 5.69
CA GLN A 348 2.81 75.62 6.37
C GLN A 348 2.68 76.72 5.34
N THR A 349 1.63 77.60 5.48
CA THR A 349 1.53 78.83 4.68
C THR A 349 2.53 79.84 5.28
N ARG A 350 3.61 80.09 4.58
CA ARG A 350 4.52 81.18 4.91
C ARG A 350 3.85 82.46 4.42
N GLU A 351 3.33 83.32 5.35
CA GLU A 351 2.99 84.70 5.00
C GLU A 351 4.27 85.41 4.55
N ILE A 352 4.25 86.00 3.36
CA ILE A 352 5.35 86.79 2.79
C ILE A 352 5.18 88.22 3.27
#